data_5bad277c03370140ca129b8d3355be85
#
_entry.id   5bad277c03370140ca129b8d3355be85
#
_cell.length_a   1.000
_cell.length_b   1.000
_cell.length_c   1.000
_cell.angle_alpha   90.00
_cell.angle_beta   90.00
_cell.angle_gamma   90.00
#
_symmetry.space_group_name_H-M   'P 1'
#
loop_
_entity.id
_entity.type
_entity.pdbx_description
1 polymer ?
#
loop_
_entity_poly.entity_id
_entity_poly.type
_entity_poly.pdbx_seq_one_letter_code
_entity_poly.pdbx_strand_id
1 'polypeptide(L)'
;MIQTRTNLDVADNSGARRVQCIKVLGGSKRKYASIGDIIVVAVKEAIPNAKVKKGDVTKAVVVRTAKEIGRPDGTYIRFDNNSAVLIDNQKEPIGTRIFGPVARELRAKKFMKIISLAPEVL
;
A
#
# COMPACT_ATOMS: atom_id res chain seq x y z
N MET A 1 -1.35 7.59 10.03
CA MET A 1 -2.21 6.44 9.67
C MET A 1 -3.09 6.79 8.49
N ILE A 2 -3.53 5.78 7.79
CA ILE A 2 -4.29 5.96 6.55
C ILE A 2 -5.77 5.93 6.86
N GLN A 3 -6.51 6.90 6.37
CA GLN A 3 -7.96 6.97 6.53
C GLN A 3 -8.60 7.34 5.18
N THR A 4 -9.92 7.38 5.16
CA THR A 4 -10.66 7.82 3.96
C THR A 4 -10.17 9.20 3.53
N ARG A 5 -9.94 9.38 2.23
CA ARG A 5 -9.41 10.59 1.59
C ARG A 5 -7.91 10.83 1.76
N THR A 6 -7.18 9.93 2.42
CA THR A 6 -5.72 10.03 2.44
C THR A 6 -5.17 9.73 1.06
N ASN A 7 -4.28 10.59 0.57
CA ASN A 7 -3.56 10.37 -0.68
C ASN A 7 -2.30 9.56 -0.40
N LEU A 8 -2.03 8.58 -1.27
CA LEU A 8 -0.85 7.73 -1.15
C LEU A 8 -0.11 7.70 -2.47
N ASP A 9 1.20 7.57 -2.40
CA ASP A 9 2.01 7.28 -3.56
C ASP A 9 1.94 5.78 -3.86
N VAL A 10 2.08 5.42 -5.13
CA VAL A 10 2.08 4.02 -5.54
C VAL A 10 3.51 3.55 -5.68
N ALA A 11 3.86 2.48 -4.98
CA ALA A 11 5.23 1.97 -4.89
C ALA A 11 5.51 0.82 -5.86
N ASP A 12 4.73 0.71 -6.95
CA ASP A 12 4.91 -0.35 -7.92
C ASP A 12 4.87 0.19 -9.35
N ASN A 13 5.11 -0.70 -10.32
CA ASN A 13 5.13 -0.36 -11.73
C ASN A 13 3.82 -0.70 -12.46
N SER A 14 2.71 -0.74 -11.73
CA SER A 14 1.39 -0.97 -12.35
C SER A 14 0.96 0.16 -13.28
N GLY A 15 1.57 1.33 -13.15
CA GLY A 15 1.25 2.50 -13.94
C GLY A 15 0.51 3.58 -13.17
N ALA A 16 -0.10 3.26 -12.05
CA ALA A 16 -0.68 4.26 -11.18
C ALA A 16 0.46 4.97 -10.42
N ARG A 17 0.32 6.29 -10.27
CA ARG A 17 1.30 7.10 -9.54
C ARG A 17 0.77 7.57 -8.20
N ARG A 18 -0.50 7.90 -8.15
CA ARG A 18 -1.15 8.41 -6.96
C ARG A 18 -2.54 7.84 -6.83
N VAL A 19 -2.88 7.47 -5.60
CA VAL A 19 -4.20 6.93 -5.28
C VAL A 19 -4.75 7.62 -4.05
N GLN A 20 -6.07 7.57 -3.89
CA GLN A 20 -6.74 8.11 -2.71
C GLN A 20 -7.52 6.99 -2.04
N CYS A 21 -7.36 6.85 -0.73
CA CYS A 21 -8.10 5.87 0.04
C CYS A 21 -9.58 6.21 0.06
N ILE A 22 -10.43 5.27 -0.35
CA ILE A 22 -11.88 5.41 -0.31
C ILE A 22 -12.43 4.73 0.93
N LYS A 23 -11.91 3.55 1.27
CA LYS A 23 -12.43 2.74 2.36
C LYS A 23 -11.31 1.90 2.97
N VAL A 24 -11.36 1.73 4.29
CA VAL A 24 -10.48 0.82 5.02
C VAL A 24 -11.22 -0.48 5.25
N LEU A 25 -10.68 -1.60 4.78
CA LEU A 25 -11.27 -2.92 4.94
C LEU A 25 -10.86 -3.53 6.27
N GLY A 26 -11.62 -4.50 6.75
CA GLY A 26 -11.31 -5.23 7.97
C GLY A 26 -12.32 -5.07 9.10
N GLY A 27 -13.48 -4.49 8.84
CA GLY A 27 -14.55 -4.36 9.84
C GLY A 27 -15.41 -3.14 9.59
N SER A 28 -16.67 -3.20 10.01
CA SER A 28 -17.64 -2.16 9.72
C SER A 28 -17.35 -0.83 10.41
N LYS A 29 -16.57 -0.84 11.49
CA LYS A 29 -16.22 0.37 12.26
C LYS A 29 -14.77 0.78 12.13
N ARG A 30 -14.03 0.13 11.24
CA ARG A 30 -12.61 0.40 11.09
C ARG A 30 -12.40 1.73 10.34
N LYS A 31 -11.68 2.65 10.97
CA LYS A 31 -11.44 3.99 10.43
C LYS A 31 -10.03 4.19 9.88
N TYR A 32 -9.04 3.45 10.39
CA TYR A 32 -7.64 3.68 10.08
C TYR A 32 -6.95 2.41 9.60
N ALA A 33 -6.08 2.55 8.62
CA ALA A 33 -5.23 1.49 8.13
C ALA A 33 -3.78 1.76 8.50
N SER A 34 -3.04 0.70 8.75
CA SER A 34 -1.62 0.74 9.01
C SER A 34 -0.91 -0.17 8.00
N ILE A 35 0.40 -0.36 8.16
CA ILE A 35 1.17 -1.21 7.25
C ILE A 35 0.61 -2.63 7.25
N GLY A 36 0.41 -3.18 6.06
CA GLY A 36 -0.14 -4.52 5.87
C GLY A 36 -1.65 -4.58 5.82
N ASP A 37 -2.33 -3.48 6.01
CA ASP A 37 -3.79 -3.43 5.90
C ASP A 37 -4.21 -3.21 4.45
N ILE A 38 -5.34 -3.79 4.07
CA ILE A 38 -5.90 -3.66 2.73
C ILE A 38 -6.90 -2.51 2.73
N ILE A 39 -6.78 -1.65 1.74
CA ILE A 39 -7.69 -0.52 1.54
C ILE A 39 -8.24 -0.55 0.12
N VAL A 40 -9.36 0.12 -0.09
CA VAL A 40 -9.90 0.38 -1.42
C VAL A 40 -9.47 1.77 -1.82
N VAL A 41 -8.92 1.91 -3.01
CA VAL A 41 -8.38 3.19 -3.51
C VAL A 41 -8.94 3.54 -4.88
N ALA A 42 -9.00 4.84 -5.15
CA ALA A 42 -9.28 5.36 -6.48
C ALA A 42 -7.98 5.91 -7.06
N VAL A 43 -7.69 5.56 -8.30
CA VAL A 43 -6.48 6.04 -8.99
C VAL A 43 -6.68 7.49 -9.40
N LYS A 44 -5.85 8.39 -8.89
CA LYS A 44 -5.92 9.83 -9.19
C LYS A 44 -4.95 10.26 -10.28
N GLU A 45 -3.79 9.61 -10.36
CA GLU A 45 -2.81 9.87 -11.42
C GLU A 45 -2.24 8.54 -11.90
N ALA A 46 -2.17 8.40 -13.22
CA ALA A 46 -1.61 7.21 -13.87
C ALA A 46 -0.91 7.61 -15.15
N ILE A 47 0.09 6.80 -15.55
CA ILE A 47 0.76 7.00 -16.84
C ILE A 47 -0.17 6.50 -17.96
N PRO A 48 -0.05 7.06 -19.18
CA PRO A 48 -0.84 6.59 -20.32
C PRO A 48 -0.53 5.13 -20.66
N ASN A 49 -1.54 4.40 -21.14
CA ASN A 49 -1.40 3.02 -21.62
C ASN A 49 -0.91 2.03 -20.56
N ALA A 50 -1.20 2.30 -19.30
CA ALA A 50 -0.85 1.42 -18.20
C ALA A 50 -1.96 0.39 -17.94
N LYS A 51 -1.63 -0.63 -17.14
CA LYS A 51 -2.61 -1.64 -16.71
C LYS A 51 -3.74 -1.02 -15.90
N VAL A 52 -3.45 0.05 -15.19
CA VAL A 52 -4.40 0.76 -14.33
C VAL A 52 -4.56 2.18 -14.87
N LYS A 53 -5.80 2.64 -14.97
CA LYS A 53 -6.12 3.94 -15.55
C LYS A 53 -6.64 4.89 -14.48
N LYS A 54 -6.51 6.19 -14.74
CA LYS A 54 -7.08 7.22 -13.88
C LYS A 54 -8.59 6.98 -13.71
N GLY A 55 -9.05 7.04 -12.46
CA GLY A 55 -10.46 6.80 -12.15
C GLY A 55 -10.79 5.37 -11.78
N ASP A 56 -9.89 4.42 -12.00
CA ASP A 56 -10.11 3.03 -11.60
C ASP A 56 -10.20 2.92 -10.09
N VAL A 57 -11.04 1.99 -9.63
CA VAL A 57 -11.17 1.64 -8.21
C VAL A 57 -10.62 0.24 -8.01
N THR A 58 -9.65 0.10 -7.12
CA THR A 58 -8.99 -1.18 -6.89
C THR A 58 -8.58 -1.31 -5.43
N LYS A 59 -8.12 -2.50 -5.04
CA LYS A 59 -7.60 -2.73 -3.71
C LYS A 59 -6.10 -2.46 -3.68
N ALA A 60 -5.61 -2.06 -2.53
CA ALA A 60 -4.19 -1.83 -2.31
C ALA A 60 -3.82 -2.23 -0.90
N VAL A 61 -2.56 -2.56 -0.69
CA VAL A 61 -2.01 -2.82 0.62
C VAL A 61 -1.03 -1.70 0.99
N VAL A 62 -1.13 -1.21 2.21
CA VAL A 62 -0.25 -0.13 2.69
C VAL A 62 1.11 -0.73 3.00
N VAL A 63 2.17 -0.22 2.37
CA VAL A 63 3.54 -0.72 2.56
C VAL A 63 4.43 0.25 3.32
N ARG A 64 4.08 1.55 3.34
CA ARG A 64 4.83 2.58 4.06
C ARG A 64 3.85 3.57 4.66
N THR A 65 4.17 4.07 5.87
CA THR A 65 3.41 5.15 6.49
C THR A 65 4.36 6.23 6.98
N ALA A 66 3.92 7.48 6.89
CA ALA A 66 4.68 8.61 7.43
C ALA A 66 4.61 8.68 8.94
N LYS A 67 3.55 8.15 9.54
CA LYS A 67 3.44 8.08 10.99
C LYS A 67 4.19 6.85 11.52
N GLU A 68 4.89 7.02 12.63
CA GLU A 68 5.65 5.93 13.25
C GLU A 68 4.73 4.81 13.74
N ILE A 69 5.23 3.58 13.61
CA ILE A 69 4.55 2.37 14.09
C ILE A 69 5.46 1.69 15.09
N GLY A 70 4.92 1.38 16.27
CA GLY A 70 5.64 0.64 17.30
C GLY A 70 5.78 -0.83 16.94
N ARG A 71 6.93 -1.39 17.27
CA ARG A 71 7.23 -2.82 17.07
C ARG A 71 7.31 -3.51 18.41
N PRO A 72 7.09 -4.85 18.45
CA PRO A 72 7.15 -5.61 19.71
C PRO A 72 8.47 -5.49 20.48
N ASP A 73 9.59 -5.22 19.78
CA ASP A 73 10.91 -5.06 20.41
C ASP A 73 11.15 -3.68 21.01
N GLY A 74 10.14 -2.80 21.00
CA GLY A 74 10.23 -1.45 21.55
C GLY A 74 10.76 -0.40 20.59
N THR A 75 11.09 -0.78 19.36
CA THR A 75 11.52 0.19 18.34
C THR A 75 10.33 0.72 17.57
N TYR A 76 10.57 1.78 16.79
CA TYR A 76 9.57 2.39 15.92
C TYR A 76 10.13 2.47 14.52
N ILE A 77 9.23 2.38 13.53
CA ILE A 77 9.59 2.60 12.14
C ILE A 77 8.66 3.64 11.54
N ARG A 78 9.22 4.54 10.73
CA ARG A 78 8.44 5.48 9.92
C ARG A 78 9.16 5.71 8.60
N PHE A 79 8.39 6.17 7.61
CA PHE A 79 8.90 6.47 6.29
C PHE A 79 8.60 7.94 5.96
N ASP A 80 9.17 8.43 4.87
CA ASP A 80 8.98 9.84 4.47
C ASP A 80 7.57 10.11 3.92
N ASN A 81 6.88 9.07 3.43
CA ASN A 81 5.58 9.22 2.82
C ASN A 81 4.70 8.01 3.11
N ASN A 82 3.43 8.15 2.75
CA ASN A 82 2.49 7.02 2.74
C ASN A 82 2.52 6.41 1.36
N SER A 83 2.72 5.10 1.27
CA SER A 83 2.76 4.40 -0.01
C SER A 83 2.00 3.09 0.05
N ALA A 84 1.44 2.70 -1.09
CA ALA A 84 0.67 1.49 -1.24
C ALA A 84 1.08 0.76 -2.50
N VAL A 85 0.82 -0.55 -2.51
CA VAL A 85 1.00 -1.42 -3.68
C VAL A 85 -0.36 -1.91 -4.09
N LEU A 86 -0.71 -1.77 -5.37
CA LEU A 86 -1.99 -2.22 -5.89
C LEU A 86 -2.02 -3.75 -5.95
N ILE A 87 -3.11 -4.32 -5.51
CA ILE A 87 -3.31 -5.77 -5.50
C ILE A 87 -4.61 -6.14 -6.21
N ASP A 88 -4.68 -7.39 -6.67
CA ASP A 88 -5.88 -7.94 -7.28
C ASP A 88 -6.79 -8.57 -6.22
N ASN A 89 -7.87 -9.23 -6.67
CA ASN A 89 -8.81 -9.88 -5.77
C ASN A 89 -8.21 -11.09 -5.04
N GLN A 90 -7.09 -11.61 -5.52
CA GLN A 90 -6.38 -12.73 -4.91
C GLN A 90 -5.27 -12.27 -3.99
N LYS A 91 -5.20 -10.97 -3.69
CA LYS A 91 -4.20 -10.33 -2.84
C LYS A 91 -2.78 -10.44 -3.39
N GLU A 92 -2.65 -10.54 -4.71
CA GLU A 92 -1.34 -10.53 -5.36
C GLU A 92 -1.08 -9.16 -6.00
N PRO A 93 0.18 -8.70 -6.03
CA PRO A 93 0.49 -7.41 -6.64
C PRO A 93 0.20 -7.43 -8.14
N ILE A 94 -0.41 -6.34 -8.62
CA ILE A 94 -0.69 -6.16 -10.04
C ILE A 94 0.60 -5.91 -10.81
N GLY A 95 1.50 -5.11 -10.22
CA GLY A 95 2.79 -4.82 -10.83
C GLY A 95 3.79 -5.93 -10.65
N THR A 96 4.90 -5.86 -11.38
CA THR A 96 5.98 -6.85 -11.33
C THR A 96 7.19 -6.35 -10.55
N ARG A 97 7.23 -5.07 -10.18
CA ARG A 97 8.34 -4.47 -9.43
C ARG A 97 7.80 -3.59 -8.32
N ILE A 98 8.55 -3.53 -7.23
CA ILE A 98 8.28 -2.65 -6.10
C ILE A 98 9.40 -1.62 -6.00
N PHE A 99 9.05 -0.36 -5.80
CA PHE A 99 9.99 0.73 -5.67
C PHE A 99 10.15 1.14 -4.21
N GLY A 100 11.40 1.27 -3.78
CA GLY A 100 11.73 1.70 -2.44
C GLY A 100 11.52 0.62 -1.38
N PRO A 101 11.79 0.95 -0.10
CA PRO A 101 11.67 -0.03 0.97
C PRO A 101 10.24 -0.33 1.33
N VAL A 102 10.02 -1.51 1.89
CA VAL A 102 8.74 -1.90 2.51
C VAL A 102 9.01 -2.34 3.94
N ALA A 103 8.00 -2.25 4.79
CA ALA A 103 8.13 -2.69 6.17
C ALA A 103 7.99 -4.20 6.28
N ARG A 104 8.77 -4.82 7.18
CA ARG A 104 8.76 -6.27 7.37
C ARG A 104 7.45 -6.79 7.97
N GLU A 105 6.60 -5.92 8.51
CA GLU A 105 5.28 -6.29 9.03
C GLU A 105 4.40 -6.95 7.96
N LEU A 106 4.69 -6.73 6.67
CA LEU A 106 3.98 -7.40 5.58
C LEU A 106 4.13 -8.91 5.60
N ARG A 107 5.24 -9.43 6.14
CA ARG A 107 5.46 -10.87 6.26
C ARG A 107 4.44 -11.50 7.20
N ALA A 108 4.17 -10.85 8.34
CA ALA A 108 3.17 -11.32 9.29
C ALA A 108 1.75 -11.28 8.72
N LYS A 109 1.50 -10.40 7.77
CA LYS A 109 0.22 -10.28 7.07
C LYS A 109 0.13 -11.14 5.81
N LYS A 110 1.14 -11.98 5.55
CA LYS A 110 1.21 -12.95 4.46
C LYS A 110 1.34 -12.35 3.04
N PHE A 111 1.92 -11.17 2.93
CA PHE A 111 2.20 -10.56 1.62
C PHE A 111 3.62 -10.91 1.17
N MET A 112 3.90 -12.21 1.06
CA MET A 112 5.26 -12.69 0.77
C MET A 112 5.75 -12.30 -0.62
N LYS A 113 4.86 -12.24 -1.60
CA LYS A 113 5.25 -11.86 -2.95
C LYS A 113 5.71 -10.41 -3.02
N ILE A 114 5.04 -9.52 -2.27
CA ILE A 114 5.46 -8.12 -2.18
C ILE A 114 6.85 -8.02 -1.54
N ILE A 115 7.09 -8.77 -0.47
CA ILE A 115 8.38 -8.79 0.20
C ILE A 115 9.47 -9.30 -0.73
N SER A 116 9.19 -10.35 -1.52
CA SER A 116 10.18 -10.90 -2.44
C SER A 116 10.51 -9.96 -3.60
N LEU A 117 9.58 -9.11 -4.00
CA LEU A 117 9.79 -8.13 -5.06
C LEU A 117 10.42 -6.82 -4.57
N ALA A 118 10.37 -6.56 -3.27
CA ALA A 118 10.87 -5.31 -2.72
C ALA A 118 12.41 -5.28 -2.74
N PRO A 119 13.02 -4.14 -3.09
CA PRO A 119 14.48 -4.02 -3.09
C PRO A 119 15.07 -3.99 -1.68
N GLU A 120 14.27 -3.58 -0.68
CA GLU A 120 14.71 -3.49 0.70
C GLU A 120 13.53 -3.73 1.63
N VAL A 121 13.74 -4.51 2.70
CA VAL A 121 12.70 -4.78 3.70
C VAL A 121 13.23 -4.29 5.04
N LEU A 122 12.58 -3.31 5.60
CA LEU A 122 12.93 -2.68 6.86
C LEU A 122 11.92 -3.08 7.95
#